data_e91732b01116e6cc28047b9bbc0d933e
#
_entry.id   e91732b01116e6cc28047b9bbc0d933e
#
_cell.length_a   1.000
_cell.length_b   1.000
_cell.length_c   1.000
_cell.angle_alpha   90.00
_cell.angle_beta   90.00
_cell.angle_gamma   90.00
#
_symmetry.space_group_name_H-M   'P 1'
#
loop_
_entity.id
_entity.type
_entity.pdbx_description
1 polymer ?
#
loop_
_entity_poly.entity_id
_entity_poly.type
_entity_poly.pdbx_seq_one_letter_code
_entity_poly.pdbx_strand_id
1 'polypeptide(L)'
;MKKKILFFTNGLYGGGAEQILLTLLTHIDYTLFNITLYSLTKDDVTKEYPEQIHYNYIFHPISDQDNCWRRITKKIINKFKHLIYHHFSAKLFYALFVKGNYDTEVAFIEGYATRIVSGSNNKRSKKIAWVHLSLIHI
;
A
#
# COMPACT_ATOMS: atom_id res chain seq x y z
N MET A 1 -14.36 13.38 -15.52
CA MET A 1 -14.29 12.31 -14.52
C MET A 1 -12.83 12.11 -14.13
N LYS A 2 -12.48 12.18 -12.83
CA LYS A 2 -11.10 12.02 -12.37
C LYS A 2 -10.64 10.58 -12.58
N LYS A 3 -9.39 10.40 -13.02
CA LYS A 3 -8.77 9.06 -13.10
C LYS A 3 -8.38 8.58 -11.72
N LYS A 4 -8.68 7.34 -11.40
CA LYS A 4 -8.39 6.71 -10.11
C LYS A 4 -7.05 5.99 -10.15
N ILE A 5 -6.12 6.40 -9.30
CA ILE A 5 -4.79 5.80 -9.22
C ILE A 5 -4.59 5.20 -7.83
N LEU A 6 -4.16 3.95 -7.82
CA LEU A 6 -3.68 3.26 -6.63
C LEU A 6 -2.17 3.30 -6.60
N PHE A 7 -1.60 3.80 -5.50
CA PHE A 7 -0.21 3.56 -5.12
C PHE A 7 -0.15 2.51 -4.02
N PHE A 8 0.69 1.51 -4.18
CA PHE A 8 0.92 0.49 -3.18
C PHE A 8 2.38 0.46 -2.77
N THR A 9 2.66 0.61 -1.48
CA THR A 9 4.00 0.59 -0.89
C THR A 9 4.09 -0.41 0.27
N ASN A 10 5.30 -0.80 0.64
CA ASN A 10 5.51 -1.72 1.76
C ASN A 10 5.33 -1.02 3.13
N GLY A 11 5.74 0.23 3.22
CA GLY A 11 5.67 1.07 4.40
C GLY A 11 6.21 2.45 4.09
N LEU A 12 6.20 3.33 5.06
CA LEU A 12 6.60 4.73 4.93
C LEU A 12 7.64 5.07 6.01
N TYR A 13 8.74 4.33 5.99
CA TYR A 13 9.78 4.37 7.04
C TYR A 13 10.83 5.47 6.86
N GLY A 14 10.60 6.44 5.93
CA GLY A 14 11.50 7.58 5.74
C GLY A 14 12.72 7.28 4.88
N GLY A 15 12.71 6.22 4.09
CA GLY A 15 13.74 5.93 3.08
C GLY A 15 13.64 6.84 1.86
N GLY A 16 14.64 6.75 0.95
CA GLY A 16 14.67 7.57 -0.27
C GLY A 16 13.46 7.34 -1.18
N ALA A 17 12.99 6.11 -1.29
CA ALA A 17 11.81 5.78 -2.10
C ALA A 17 10.54 6.45 -1.55
N GLU A 18 10.37 6.45 -0.23
CA GLU A 18 9.23 7.07 0.43
C GLU A 18 9.24 8.60 0.28
N GLN A 19 10.42 9.23 0.32
CA GLN A 19 10.56 10.67 0.06
C GLN A 19 10.18 11.02 -1.38
N ILE A 20 10.54 10.18 -2.34
CA ILE A 20 10.13 10.35 -3.75
C ILE A 20 8.60 10.20 -3.86
N LEU A 21 8.01 9.20 -3.19
CA LEU A 21 6.56 9.02 -3.17
C LEU A 21 5.85 10.23 -2.57
N LEU A 22 6.32 10.72 -1.42
CA LEU A 22 5.77 11.90 -0.78
C LEU A 22 5.85 13.12 -1.70
N THR A 23 7.01 13.35 -2.30
CA THR A 23 7.21 14.45 -3.26
C THR A 23 6.26 14.33 -4.46
N LEU A 24 6.12 13.14 -5.02
CA LEU A 24 5.18 12.88 -6.12
C LEU A 24 3.75 13.21 -5.69
N LEU A 25 3.33 12.71 -4.53
CA LEU A 25 1.97 12.88 -4.02
C LEU A 25 1.65 14.34 -3.63
N THR A 26 2.64 15.12 -3.20
CA THR A 26 2.44 16.55 -2.91
C THR A 26 2.31 17.41 -4.18
N HIS A 27 2.84 16.97 -5.32
CA HIS A 27 2.83 17.74 -6.56
C HIS A 27 1.82 17.24 -7.60
N ILE A 28 1.11 16.15 -7.34
CA ILE A 28 0.11 15.61 -8.27
C ILE A 28 -1.11 16.52 -8.37
N ASP A 29 -1.71 16.62 -9.54
CA ASP A 29 -2.92 17.42 -9.75
C ASP A 29 -4.19 16.66 -9.31
N TYR A 30 -4.69 16.96 -8.12
CA TYR A 30 -5.90 16.36 -7.56
C TYR A 30 -7.21 16.82 -8.25
N THR A 31 -7.15 17.76 -9.17
CA THR A 31 -8.31 18.09 -10.01
C THR A 31 -8.55 17.02 -11.08
N LEU A 32 -7.47 16.38 -11.55
CA LEU A 32 -7.47 15.35 -12.59
C LEU A 32 -7.47 13.92 -12.02
N PHE A 33 -6.87 13.72 -10.83
CA PHE A 33 -6.63 12.42 -10.25
C PHE A 33 -7.28 12.25 -8.88
N ASN A 34 -7.79 11.05 -8.64
CA ASN A 34 -8.23 10.58 -7.33
C ASN A 34 -7.23 9.51 -6.88
N ILE A 35 -6.49 9.82 -5.81
CA ILE A 35 -5.36 9.01 -5.36
C ILE A 35 -5.76 8.18 -4.14
N THR A 36 -5.48 6.89 -4.22
CA THR A 36 -5.53 5.98 -3.08
C THR A 36 -4.14 5.45 -2.81
N LEU A 37 -3.68 5.56 -1.57
CA LEU A 37 -2.41 5.03 -1.10
C LEU A 37 -2.67 3.84 -0.17
N TYR A 38 -2.14 2.68 -0.53
CA TYR A 38 -2.09 1.50 0.33
C TYR A 38 -0.67 1.26 0.82
N SER A 39 -0.53 1.06 2.12
CA SER A 39 0.70 0.52 2.72
C SER A 39 0.46 -0.85 3.35
N LEU A 40 1.50 -1.65 3.54
CA LEU A 40 1.37 -2.91 4.28
C LEU A 40 1.09 -2.64 5.74
N THR A 41 1.80 -1.70 6.35
CA THR A 41 1.66 -1.31 7.74
C THR A 41 1.19 0.13 7.86
N LYS A 42 0.51 0.45 8.95
CA LYS A 42 0.19 1.84 9.27
C LYS A 42 1.45 2.50 9.81
N ASP A 43 1.81 3.63 9.21
CA ASP A 43 2.96 4.42 9.62
C ASP A 43 2.52 5.76 10.19
N ASP A 44 3.29 6.27 11.16
CA ASP A 44 3.00 7.55 11.81
C ASP A 44 3.28 8.76 10.89
N VAL A 45 3.93 8.53 9.76
CA VAL A 45 4.28 9.54 8.74
C VAL A 45 3.06 10.03 7.92
N THR A 46 1.89 9.43 8.15
CA THR A 46 0.67 9.82 7.41
C THR A 46 0.26 11.28 7.56
N LYS A 47 0.79 11.98 8.56
CA LYS A 47 0.54 13.42 8.78
C LYS A 47 1.17 14.33 7.74
N GLU A 48 2.14 13.84 6.98
CA GLU A 48 2.85 14.61 5.94
C GLU A 48 2.18 14.52 4.57
N TYR A 49 1.22 13.60 4.41
CA TYR A 49 0.52 13.43 3.14
C TYR A 49 -0.62 14.44 2.96
N PRO A 50 -0.88 14.87 1.72
CA PRO A 50 -2.04 15.71 1.41
C PRO A 50 -3.35 15.07 1.87
N GLU A 51 -4.26 15.88 2.44
CA GLU A 51 -5.55 15.42 2.95
C GLU A 51 -6.46 14.80 1.88
N GLN A 52 -6.20 15.09 0.60
CA GLN A 52 -6.95 14.57 -0.54
C GLN A 52 -6.69 13.09 -0.82
N ILE A 53 -5.67 12.49 -0.19
CA ILE A 53 -5.30 11.09 -0.40
C ILE A 53 -6.16 10.19 0.47
N HIS A 54 -6.74 9.16 -0.15
CA HIS A 54 -7.38 8.08 0.57
C HIS A 54 -6.33 7.07 1.04
N TYR A 55 -5.88 7.21 2.30
CA TYR A 55 -4.89 6.32 2.88
C TYR A 55 -5.52 5.06 3.49
N ASN A 56 -4.97 3.90 3.14
CA ASN A 56 -5.36 2.59 3.68
C ASN A 56 -4.12 1.76 4.04
N TYR A 57 -4.28 0.82 4.96
CA TYR A 57 -3.21 -0.11 5.33
C TYR A 57 -3.75 -1.53 5.50
N ILE A 58 -2.87 -2.51 5.28
CA ILE A 58 -3.24 -3.94 5.33
C ILE A 58 -3.12 -4.49 6.75
N PHE A 59 -1.93 -4.37 7.37
CA PHE A 59 -1.66 -4.92 8.69
C PHE A 59 -1.91 -3.89 9.80
N HIS A 60 -2.64 -4.31 10.82
CA HIS A 60 -2.94 -3.44 11.95
C HIS A 60 -1.72 -3.25 12.85
N PRO A 61 -1.34 -2.02 13.19
CA PRO A 61 -0.29 -1.77 14.15
C PRO A 61 -0.72 -2.28 15.54
N ILE A 62 0.23 -2.89 16.24
CA ILE A 62 0.05 -3.33 17.62
C ILE A 62 0.74 -2.28 18.49
N SER A 63 -0.05 -1.57 19.28
CA SER A 63 0.47 -0.56 20.22
C SER A 63 0.50 -1.11 21.66
N ASP A 64 1.44 -0.61 22.46
CA ASP A 64 1.47 -0.93 23.89
C ASP A 64 0.29 -0.30 24.67
N GLN A 65 -0.35 0.71 24.08
CA GLN A 65 -1.56 1.33 24.62
C GLN A 65 -2.84 0.51 24.34
N ASP A 66 -2.75 -0.53 23.49
CA ASP A 66 -3.90 -1.39 23.22
C ASP A 66 -4.21 -2.28 24.43
N ASN A 67 -5.48 -2.40 24.78
CA ASN A 67 -5.95 -3.37 25.78
C ASN A 67 -5.57 -4.80 25.36
N CYS A 68 -5.36 -5.70 26.33
CA CYS A 68 -4.96 -7.09 26.10
C CYS A 68 -5.79 -7.77 25.03
N TRP A 69 -7.11 -7.64 25.06
CA TRP A 69 -8.03 -8.21 24.05
C TRP A 69 -7.83 -7.64 22.66
N ARG A 70 -7.62 -6.32 22.54
CA ARG A 70 -7.33 -5.68 21.23
C ARG A 70 -6.00 -6.14 20.66
N ARG A 71 -4.97 -6.31 21.49
CA ARG A 71 -3.66 -6.85 21.06
C ARG A 71 -3.79 -8.28 20.53
N ILE A 72 -4.54 -9.13 21.23
CA ILE A 72 -4.78 -10.52 20.82
C ILE A 72 -5.53 -10.56 19.49
N THR A 73 -6.62 -9.82 19.36
CA THR A 73 -7.41 -9.79 18.11
C THR A 73 -6.60 -9.27 16.92
N LYS A 74 -5.83 -8.19 17.10
CA LYS A 74 -4.93 -7.67 16.04
C LYS A 74 -3.88 -8.70 15.64
N LYS A 75 -3.26 -9.40 16.61
CA LYS A 75 -2.29 -10.47 16.33
C LYS A 75 -2.91 -11.62 15.52
N ILE A 76 -4.09 -12.07 15.90
CA ILE A 76 -4.80 -13.14 15.19
C ILE A 76 -5.13 -12.71 13.76
N ILE A 77 -5.68 -11.51 13.59
CA ILE A 77 -6.02 -10.97 12.26
C ILE A 77 -4.77 -10.83 11.39
N ASN A 78 -3.69 -10.27 11.93
CA ASN A 78 -2.44 -10.12 11.19
C ASN A 78 -1.84 -11.49 10.82
N LYS A 79 -1.85 -12.46 11.74
CA LYS A 79 -1.39 -13.82 11.49
C LYS A 79 -2.20 -14.48 10.36
N PHE A 80 -3.52 -14.30 10.36
CA PHE A 80 -4.39 -14.80 9.29
C PHE A 80 -4.08 -14.15 7.94
N LYS A 81 -3.87 -12.82 7.91
CA LYS A 81 -3.46 -12.11 6.69
C LYS A 81 -2.11 -12.58 6.17
N HIS A 82 -1.13 -12.81 7.06
CA HIS A 82 0.15 -13.39 6.69
C HIS A 82 0.01 -14.81 6.13
N LEU A 83 -0.82 -15.63 6.73
CA LEU A 83 -1.10 -16.99 6.25
C LEU A 83 -1.65 -16.94 4.81
N ILE A 84 -2.63 -16.07 4.57
CA ILE A 84 -3.20 -15.89 3.23
C ILE A 84 -2.13 -15.41 2.25
N TYR A 85 -1.30 -14.45 2.65
CA TYR A 85 -0.24 -13.94 1.79
C TYR A 85 0.78 -15.01 1.37
N HIS A 86 1.16 -15.90 2.29
CA HIS A 86 2.19 -16.92 2.02
C HIS A 86 1.66 -18.17 1.33
N HIS A 87 0.46 -18.61 1.67
CA HIS A 87 -0.08 -19.89 1.20
C HIS A 87 -1.07 -19.79 0.05
N PHE A 88 -1.58 -18.60 -0.23
CA PHE A 88 -2.55 -18.39 -1.30
C PHE A 88 -2.00 -17.50 -2.41
N SER A 89 -2.74 -17.43 -3.52
CA SER A 89 -2.35 -16.60 -4.66
C SER A 89 -2.44 -15.11 -4.33
N ALA A 90 -1.56 -14.31 -4.95
CA ALA A 90 -1.62 -12.85 -4.89
C ALA A 90 -3.00 -12.29 -5.30
N LYS A 91 -3.67 -13.00 -6.21
CA LYS A 91 -5.01 -12.65 -6.68
C LYS A 91 -6.07 -12.73 -5.58
N LEU A 92 -6.02 -13.79 -4.77
CA LEU A 92 -6.93 -13.93 -3.62
C LEU A 92 -6.63 -12.85 -2.57
N PHE A 93 -5.34 -12.62 -2.28
CA PHE A 93 -4.94 -11.59 -1.32
C PHE A 93 -5.43 -10.20 -1.75
N TYR A 94 -5.21 -9.84 -3.02
CA TYR A 94 -5.68 -8.56 -3.57
C TYR A 94 -7.20 -8.44 -3.44
N ALA A 95 -7.96 -9.46 -3.84
CA ALA A 95 -9.42 -9.45 -3.81
C ALA A 95 -10.00 -9.26 -2.40
N LEU A 96 -9.32 -9.80 -1.37
CA LEU A 96 -9.78 -9.71 0.01
C LEU A 96 -9.42 -8.38 0.69
N PHE A 97 -8.25 -7.82 0.38
CA PHE A 97 -7.69 -6.73 1.18
C PHE A 97 -7.56 -5.40 0.44
N VAL A 98 -7.52 -5.39 -0.89
CA VAL A 98 -7.45 -4.15 -1.68
C VAL A 98 -8.82 -3.86 -2.25
N LYS A 99 -9.46 -2.79 -1.78
CA LYS A 99 -10.81 -2.40 -2.19
C LYS A 99 -10.76 -1.26 -3.21
N GLY A 100 -11.67 -1.32 -4.15
CA GLY A 100 -11.87 -0.28 -5.17
C GLY A 100 -11.50 -0.74 -6.57
N ASN A 101 -11.88 0.08 -7.54
CA ASN A 101 -11.52 -0.09 -8.94
C ASN A 101 -10.69 1.11 -9.37
N TYR A 102 -9.54 0.85 -9.95
CA TYR A 102 -8.56 1.86 -10.33
C TYR A 102 -8.29 1.80 -11.84
N ASP A 103 -8.01 2.96 -12.45
CA ASP A 103 -7.59 3.04 -13.84
C ASP A 103 -6.10 2.70 -13.99
N THR A 104 -5.32 3.00 -12.93
CA THR A 104 -3.90 2.67 -12.86
C THR A 104 -3.55 2.18 -11.46
N GLU A 105 -2.75 1.14 -11.39
CA GLU A 105 -2.26 0.55 -10.15
C GLU A 105 -0.73 0.52 -10.18
N VAL A 106 -0.12 1.21 -9.23
CA VAL A 106 1.33 1.39 -9.16
C VAL A 106 1.87 0.67 -7.93
N ALA A 107 2.67 -0.37 -8.15
CA ALA A 107 3.52 -0.92 -7.12
C ALA A 107 4.75 -0.01 -6.99
N PHE A 108 4.81 0.82 -5.95
CA PHE A 108 5.83 1.85 -5.81
C PHE A 108 7.16 1.34 -5.26
N ILE A 109 7.21 0.09 -4.84
CA ILE A 109 8.43 -0.56 -4.37
C ILE A 109 8.41 -2.03 -4.80
N GLU A 110 9.60 -2.63 -4.97
CA GLU A 110 9.72 -4.05 -5.29
C GLU A 110 9.32 -4.96 -4.11
N GLY A 111 9.10 -6.23 -4.40
CA GLY A 111 8.78 -7.27 -3.41
C GLY A 111 7.28 -7.39 -3.15
N TYR A 112 6.83 -7.09 -1.94
CA TYR A 112 5.43 -7.26 -1.53
C TYR A 112 4.44 -6.45 -2.37
N ALA A 113 4.74 -5.18 -2.60
CA ALA A 113 3.89 -4.29 -3.38
C ALA A 113 3.71 -4.81 -4.81
N THR A 114 4.79 -5.20 -5.47
CA THR A 114 4.76 -5.76 -6.83
C THR A 114 3.95 -7.04 -6.89
N ARG A 115 4.15 -7.97 -5.92
CA ARG A 115 3.38 -9.22 -5.86
C ARG A 115 1.89 -8.96 -5.68
N ILE A 116 1.50 -8.04 -4.79
CA ILE A 116 0.09 -7.75 -4.52
C ILE A 116 -0.57 -7.10 -5.72
N VAL A 117 0.05 -6.08 -6.32
CA VAL A 117 -0.49 -5.38 -7.49
C VAL A 117 -0.57 -6.30 -8.71
N SER A 118 0.39 -7.23 -8.90
CA SER A 118 0.32 -8.24 -9.97
C SER A 118 -0.90 -9.17 -9.83
N GLY A 119 -1.36 -9.38 -8.59
CA GLY A 119 -2.56 -10.15 -8.28
C GLY A 119 -3.89 -9.42 -8.49
N SER A 120 -3.87 -8.17 -8.92
CA SER A 120 -5.09 -7.39 -9.11
C SER A 120 -6.10 -8.07 -10.02
N ASN A 121 -7.34 -8.15 -9.55
CA ASN A 121 -8.48 -8.66 -10.30
C ASN A 121 -9.03 -7.65 -11.32
N ASN A 122 -8.59 -6.40 -11.27
CA ASN A 122 -9.02 -5.36 -12.18
C ASN A 122 -8.31 -5.50 -13.54
N LYS A 123 -8.98 -6.15 -14.48
CA LYS A 123 -8.44 -6.40 -15.83
C LYS A 123 -8.31 -5.14 -16.69
N ARG A 124 -8.97 -4.05 -16.33
CA ARG A 124 -8.96 -2.79 -17.09
C ARG A 124 -7.87 -1.84 -16.65
N SER A 125 -7.32 -2.02 -15.44
CA SER A 125 -6.28 -1.16 -14.91
C SER A 125 -4.94 -1.37 -15.61
N LYS A 126 -4.21 -0.27 -15.80
CA LYS A 126 -2.78 -0.33 -16.13
C LYS A 126 -2.00 -0.66 -14.87
N LYS A 127 -1.14 -1.66 -14.94
CA LYS A 127 -0.27 -2.07 -13.82
C LYS A 127 1.15 -1.62 -14.07
N ILE A 128 1.72 -0.90 -13.12
CA ILE A 128 3.06 -0.33 -13.19
C ILE A 128 3.83 -0.83 -11.98
N ALA A 129 5.00 -1.43 -12.21
CA ALA A 129 5.97 -1.71 -11.16
C ALA A 129 7.06 -0.65 -11.22
N TRP A 130 7.20 0.13 -10.15
CA TRP A 130 8.26 1.12 -10.00
C TRP A 130 9.36 0.52 -9.15
N VAL A 131 10.52 0.28 -9.75
CA VAL A 131 11.66 -0.37 -9.10
C VAL A 131 12.67 0.69 -8.69
N HIS A 132 13.02 0.70 -7.40
CA HIS A 132 14.07 1.55 -6.86
C HIS A 132 15.34 0.70 -6.69
N LEU A 133 16.26 0.79 -7.65
CA LEU A 133 17.55 0.12 -7.53
C LEU A 133 18.45 0.91 -6.57
N SER A 134 18.74 0.32 -5.42
CA SER A 134 19.81 0.80 -4.55
C SER A 134 21.13 0.28 -5.05
N LEU A 135 21.95 1.16 -5.65
CA LEU A 135 23.31 0.84 -6.11
C LEU A 135 24.33 0.79 -4.95
N ILE A 136 23.92 0.49 -3.72
CA ILE A 136 24.78 0.60 -2.53
C ILE A 136 25.72 -0.62 -2.35
N HIS A 137 25.73 -1.59 -3.22
CA HIS A 137 26.67 -2.72 -3.15
C HIS A 137 27.22 -3.10 -4.52
N ILE A 138 28.17 -2.33 -4.94
CA ILE A 138 29.23 -2.79 -5.81
C ILE A 138 30.55 -2.66 -5.08
#